data_14426e0874af1494e21ec908b726b35b
#
_entry.id   14426e0874af1494e21ec908b726b35b
#
_cell.length_a   1.000
_cell.length_b   1.000
_cell.length_c   1.000
_cell.angle_alpha   90.00
_cell.angle_beta   90.00
_cell.angle_gamma   90.00
#
_symmetry.space_group_name_H-M   'P 1'
#
loop_
_entity.id
_entity.type
_entity.pdbx_description
1 polymer ?
#
loop_
_entity_poly.entity_id
_entity_poly.type
_entity_poly.pdbx_seq_one_letter_code
_entity_poly.pdbx_strand_id
1 'polypeptide(L)'
;MKRFFVVAAALAGLAGAGWWGYSYNRGGQSSALEIGGKADPAAGRAAGKSGEGTESKGPGKSADGAAKGPRGPIGVEASKAEHVALADEISAVGNLRANETVVMKPEIAGRIVKIGFSDGARVPRGAPLIELDGSVLAAQAEQTRAELSLAQTSFERTEDLAKRNFVSSSARDQAAANLKVQEARLQLAEAQLAKTRIAAPFAGVLGLRNVSLGDFVKDGAELVVLEDVSSMKVDLRLPERYLGQLRRGQVIMLSVDAFPGRQYRAVLDALDSQIDANGRSVLARGRLSNTDGSLRSGMFAKARITLQDKPTAVVVPEEAILPIGADNFVYRIDNGKAMRTKVQTGIRKSGRVEILAGLSVGDLVVTAGQLKLPRDGLEVRVVEPGRRAPGGPAGAPPAAGTPSAGGASGAAPPAAGGGTRTDAKPAGAAQGTPRDPAAPVAKPAG
;
A
#
# COMPACT_ATOMS: atom_id res chain seq x y z
N MET A 1 -28.62 -36.61 -40.59
CA MET A 1 -27.71 -37.49 -39.85
C MET A 1 -26.47 -36.75 -39.30
N LYS A 2 -25.85 -35.76 -39.96
CA LYS A 2 -24.65 -35.07 -39.45
C LYS A 2 -24.86 -34.19 -38.17
N ARG A 3 -26.08 -33.69 -37.93
CA ARG A 3 -26.38 -32.86 -36.74
C ARG A 3 -26.55 -33.66 -35.44
N PHE A 4 -26.90 -34.94 -35.52
CA PHE A 4 -27.00 -35.81 -34.33
C PHE A 4 -25.64 -36.25 -33.79
N PHE A 5 -24.63 -36.41 -34.65
CA PHE A 5 -23.27 -36.77 -34.22
C PHE A 5 -22.56 -35.63 -33.47
N VAL A 6 -22.82 -34.36 -33.80
CA VAL A 6 -22.20 -33.23 -33.14
C VAL A 6 -22.74 -33.03 -31.71
N VAL A 7 -24.05 -33.25 -31.53
CA VAL A 7 -24.68 -33.16 -30.20
C VAL A 7 -24.25 -34.31 -29.29
N ALA A 8 -24.10 -35.53 -29.82
CA ALA A 8 -23.62 -36.68 -29.06
C ALA A 8 -22.13 -36.52 -28.63
N ALA A 9 -21.27 -35.92 -29.47
CA ALA A 9 -19.88 -35.63 -29.13
C ALA A 9 -19.75 -34.57 -28.08
N ALA A 10 -20.61 -33.53 -28.12
CA ALA A 10 -20.61 -32.46 -27.10
C ALA A 10 -21.05 -32.95 -25.72
N LEU A 11 -22.06 -33.85 -25.66
CA LEU A 11 -22.53 -34.43 -24.41
C LEU A 11 -21.51 -35.44 -23.80
N ALA A 12 -20.79 -36.18 -24.63
CA ALA A 12 -19.70 -37.05 -24.16
C ALA A 12 -18.51 -36.24 -23.59
N GLY A 13 -18.19 -35.11 -24.20
CA GLY A 13 -17.15 -34.19 -23.70
C GLY A 13 -17.47 -33.57 -22.34
N LEU A 14 -18.73 -33.18 -22.12
CA LEU A 14 -19.19 -32.64 -20.83
C LEU A 14 -19.23 -33.68 -19.72
N ALA A 15 -19.61 -34.94 -20.03
CA ALA A 15 -19.55 -36.02 -19.07
C ALA A 15 -18.13 -36.42 -18.67
N GLY A 16 -17.17 -36.37 -19.61
CA GLY A 16 -15.75 -36.62 -19.34
C GLY A 16 -15.12 -35.56 -18.46
N ALA A 17 -15.40 -34.26 -18.70
CA ALA A 17 -14.91 -33.14 -17.88
C ALA A 17 -15.49 -33.17 -16.47
N GLY A 18 -16.76 -33.54 -16.31
CA GLY A 18 -17.39 -33.68 -14.99
C GLY A 18 -16.80 -34.84 -14.17
N TRP A 19 -16.50 -35.94 -14.80
CA TRP A 19 -15.90 -37.12 -14.13
C TRP A 19 -14.44 -36.87 -13.74
N TRP A 20 -13.67 -36.12 -14.56
CA TRP A 20 -12.30 -35.77 -14.27
C TRP A 20 -12.22 -34.74 -13.09
N GLY A 21 -13.10 -33.73 -13.04
CA GLY A 21 -13.22 -32.82 -11.93
C GLY A 21 -13.61 -33.49 -10.60
N TYR A 22 -14.51 -34.51 -10.67
CA TYR A 22 -14.92 -35.28 -9.50
C TYR A 22 -13.81 -36.18 -8.97
N SER A 23 -13.00 -36.80 -9.85
CA SER A 23 -11.85 -37.63 -9.44
C SER A 23 -10.70 -36.84 -8.88
N TYR A 24 -10.45 -35.59 -9.38
CA TYR A 24 -9.39 -34.71 -8.88
C TYR A 24 -9.67 -34.20 -7.47
N ASN A 25 -10.94 -33.97 -7.13
CA ASN A 25 -11.35 -33.50 -5.80
C ASN A 25 -11.35 -34.59 -4.70
N ARG A 26 -11.21 -35.88 -5.07
CA ARG A 26 -11.16 -36.99 -4.10
C ARG A 26 -9.76 -37.45 -3.70
N GLY A 27 -8.70 -36.89 -4.32
CA GLY A 27 -7.30 -37.26 -4.08
C GLY A 27 -6.57 -36.53 -2.96
N GLY A 28 -7.25 -35.68 -2.17
CA GLY A 28 -6.60 -34.77 -1.23
C GLY A 28 -6.90 -34.97 0.25
N GLN A 29 -7.19 -36.18 0.73
CA GLN A 29 -7.32 -36.42 2.16
C GLN A 29 -6.84 -37.86 2.52
N SER A 30 -5.57 -37.98 2.86
CA SER A 30 -5.04 -38.99 3.79
C SER A 30 -3.54 -38.87 3.93
N SER A 31 -3.07 -38.17 4.97
CA SER A 31 -1.79 -38.42 5.65
C SER A 31 -1.83 -37.71 7.00
N ALA A 32 -2.55 -38.24 7.96
CA ALA A 32 -2.33 -37.99 9.38
C ALA A 32 -1.55 -39.18 9.93
N LEU A 33 -0.34 -38.91 10.39
CA LEU A 33 0.54 -39.86 11.05
C LEU A 33 -0.02 -40.25 12.42
N GLU A 34 -0.36 -41.53 12.54
CA GLU A 34 -0.62 -42.23 13.77
C GLU A 34 0.71 -42.50 14.49
N ILE A 35 0.86 -41.97 15.70
CA ILE A 35 1.82 -42.48 16.68
C ILE A 35 1.01 -43.04 17.85
N GLY A 36 1.01 -44.34 17.92
CA GLY A 36 0.33 -45.12 18.93
C GLY A 36 0.99 -45.02 20.31
N GLY A 37 0.15 -45.06 21.33
CA GLY A 37 0.53 -45.19 22.72
C GLY A 37 -0.64 -45.77 23.49
N LYS A 38 -0.70 -47.09 23.47
CA LYS A 38 -1.61 -47.95 24.23
C LYS A 38 -1.29 -47.85 25.73
N ALA A 39 -2.27 -47.66 26.58
CA ALA A 39 -2.27 -48.15 27.95
C ALA A 39 -3.71 -48.30 28.44
N ASP A 40 -4.11 -49.51 28.64
CA ASP A 40 -5.32 -49.99 29.29
C ASP A 40 -5.20 -50.02 30.80
N PRO A 41 -6.31 -50.06 31.57
CA PRO A 41 -6.41 -49.85 32.99
C PRO A 41 -6.49 -51.19 33.79
N ALA A 42 -6.01 -51.18 35.01
CA ALA A 42 -6.53 -52.06 36.08
C ALA A 42 -5.89 -51.71 37.46
N ALA A 43 -6.73 -51.30 38.37
CA ALA A 43 -7.06 -51.93 39.66
C ALA A 43 -5.88 -52.44 40.55
N GLY A 44 -5.84 -51.95 41.77
CA GLY A 44 -5.11 -52.66 42.84
C GLY A 44 -5.04 -51.87 44.14
N ARG A 45 -5.97 -52.11 45.02
CA ARG A 45 -6.04 -51.85 46.47
C ARG A 45 -4.86 -52.35 47.25
N ALA A 46 -4.58 -51.69 48.38
CA ALA A 46 -4.33 -52.15 49.74
C ALA A 46 -3.16 -51.38 50.36
N ALA A 47 -3.35 -50.59 51.41
CA ALA A 47 -3.47 -50.94 52.83
C ALA A 47 -2.11 -51.37 53.44
N GLY A 48 -1.69 -50.65 54.49
CA GLY A 48 -0.69 -51.00 55.46
C GLY A 48 0.11 -49.74 55.92
N LYS A 49 -0.26 -49.09 56.95
CA LYS A 49 -0.19 -49.27 58.42
C LYS A 49 1.22 -49.01 58.94
N SER A 50 1.24 -47.97 59.85
CA SER A 50 1.91 -47.87 61.17
C SER A 50 3.43 -47.72 61.30
N GLY A 51 3.74 -46.74 62.14
CA GLY A 51 5.01 -46.56 62.87
C GLY A 51 5.09 -45.10 63.35
N GLU A 52 4.59 -44.75 64.32
CA GLU A 52 4.74 -44.54 65.78
C GLU A 52 6.16 -44.17 66.25
N GLY A 53 6.22 -43.04 66.99
CA GLY A 53 7.24 -42.71 68.00
C GLY A 53 8.19 -41.63 67.56
N THR A 54 8.41 -40.51 68.18
CA THR A 54 8.47 -40.27 69.65
C THR A 54 8.45 -38.77 69.90
N GLU A 55 7.83 -38.38 70.98
CA GLU A 55 7.91 -37.07 71.63
C GLU A 55 9.32 -36.68 72.03
N SER A 56 9.64 -35.38 71.88
CA SER A 56 10.59 -34.71 72.78
C SER A 56 10.13 -33.27 73.01
N LYS A 57 9.79 -33.07 74.24
CA LYS A 57 9.32 -31.88 74.94
C LYS A 57 10.56 -31.01 75.29
N GLY A 58 10.48 -29.73 75.11
CA GLY A 58 11.37 -28.76 75.72
C GLY A 58 10.91 -27.31 75.43
N PRO A 59 10.69 -26.49 76.43
CA PRO A 59 10.05 -25.19 76.29
C PRO A 59 11.08 -24.08 76.17
N GLY A 60 10.80 -23.11 75.30
CA GLY A 60 11.66 -21.95 75.13
C GLY A 60 10.97 -20.75 74.54
N LYS A 61 10.35 -19.97 75.42
CA LYS A 61 10.17 -18.50 75.40
C LYS A 61 9.88 -17.77 74.11
N SER A 62 8.72 -17.24 74.11
CA SER A 62 8.24 -15.99 73.50
C SER A 62 9.36 -14.98 73.18
N ALA A 63 9.42 -14.58 71.93
CA ALA A 63 9.89 -13.25 71.54
C ALA A 63 8.91 -12.70 70.50
N ASP A 64 8.00 -11.92 71.03
CA ASP A 64 7.18 -10.96 70.32
C ASP A 64 8.14 -9.99 69.60
N GLY A 65 8.30 -10.20 68.33
CA GLY A 65 9.05 -9.35 67.40
C GLY A 65 8.14 -8.86 66.28
N ALA A 66 7.16 -8.03 66.65
CA ALA A 66 6.47 -7.19 65.66
C ALA A 66 7.54 -6.41 64.88
N ALA A 67 7.81 -6.84 63.64
CA ALA A 67 8.56 -6.09 62.69
C ALA A 67 7.81 -4.78 62.39
N LYS A 68 8.13 -3.74 63.17
CA LYS A 68 7.83 -2.36 62.83
C LYS A 68 8.48 -2.07 61.49
N GLY A 69 7.67 -2.11 60.39
CA GLY A 69 8.08 -1.59 59.11
C GLY A 69 8.59 -0.15 59.20
N PRO A 70 9.40 0.30 58.30
CA PRO A 70 10.06 1.62 58.34
C PRO A 70 9.03 2.72 58.51
N ARG A 71 9.17 3.48 59.62
CA ARG A 71 8.28 4.60 60.03
C ARG A 71 8.59 5.89 59.28
N GLY A 72 8.99 5.82 58.03
CA GLY A 72 9.20 7.01 57.18
C GLY A 72 8.43 6.94 55.90
N PRO A 73 8.09 8.08 55.27
CA PRO A 73 7.41 8.11 53.98
C PRO A 73 8.23 7.35 52.94
N ILE A 74 7.55 6.45 52.22
CA ILE A 74 8.17 5.62 51.21
C ILE A 74 8.52 6.50 50.00
N GLY A 75 9.78 6.51 49.58
CA GLY A 75 10.23 7.21 48.38
C GLY A 75 9.70 6.53 47.12
N VAL A 76 8.93 7.27 46.32
CA VAL A 76 8.38 6.85 45.02
C VAL A 76 8.66 7.91 43.97
N GLU A 77 8.82 7.48 42.72
CA GLU A 77 8.81 8.44 41.60
C GLU A 77 7.38 8.64 41.14
N ALA A 78 7.02 9.86 40.76
CA ALA A 78 5.68 10.20 40.32
C ALA A 78 5.72 11.14 39.11
N SER A 79 4.74 10.98 38.25
CA SER A 79 4.48 11.86 37.11
C SER A 79 3.07 12.40 37.18
N LYS A 80 2.84 13.58 36.61
CA LYS A 80 1.51 14.14 36.49
C LYS A 80 0.77 13.55 35.31
N ALA A 81 -0.53 13.34 35.48
CA ALA A 81 -1.43 13.07 34.37
C ALA A 81 -1.58 14.35 33.54
N GLU A 82 -1.25 14.28 32.26
CA GLU A 82 -1.21 15.43 31.37
C GLU A 82 -2.26 15.29 30.25
N HIS A 83 -2.69 16.43 29.72
CA HIS A 83 -3.40 16.46 28.45
C HIS A 83 -2.42 16.36 27.29
N VAL A 84 -2.62 15.36 26.44
CA VAL A 84 -1.85 15.21 25.19
C VAL A 84 -2.81 14.94 24.05
N ALA A 85 -2.58 15.56 22.92
CA ALA A 85 -3.28 15.22 21.70
C ALA A 85 -2.86 13.80 21.26
N LEU A 86 -3.80 12.88 21.30
CA LEU A 86 -3.57 11.49 20.94
C LEU A 86 -4.41 11.15 19.72
N ALA A 87 -3.74 10.86 18.60
CA ALA A 87 -4.39 10.39 17.41
C ALA A 87 -4.33 8.86 17.36
N ASP A 88 -5.49 8.22 17.22
CA ASP A 88 -5.55 6.80 16.86
C ASP A 88 -5.28 6.68 15.37
N GLU A 89 -4.20 6.03 15.02
CA GLU A 89 -3.73 5.90 13.65
C GLU A 89 -3.53 4.45 13.29
N ILE A 90 -3.94 4.10 12.09
CA ILE A 90 -3.57 2.82 11.49
C ILE A 90 -2.55 3.03 10.39
N SER A 91 -1.60 2.11 10.32
CA SER A 91 -0.65 2.03 9.23
C SER A 91 -1.10 0.98 8.22
N ALA A 92 -1.01 1.31 6.95
CA ALA A 92 -1.30 0.41 5.85
C ALA A 92 -0.29 0.60 4.73
N VAL A 93 -0.24 -0.36 3.84
CA VAL A 93 0.57 -0.28 2.64
C VAL A 93 -0.32 -0.40 1.41
N GLY A 94 0.10 0.22 0.33
CA GLY A 94 -0.65 0.17 -0.91
C GLY A 94 0.15 0.62 -2.11
N ASN A 95 -0.51 0.64 -3.26
CA ASN A 95 0.09 1.00 -4.53
C ASN A 95 -0.57 2.26 -5.09
N LEU A 96 0.25 3.13 -5.66
CA LEU A 96 -0.22 4.27 -6.42
C LEU A 96 -0.68 3.82 -7.80
N ARG A 97 -1.75 4.41 -8.28
CA ARG A 97 -2.28 4.26 -9.63
C ARG A 97 -2.54 5.63 -10.24
N ALA A 98 -2.40 5.73 -11.54
CA ALA A 98 -2.85 6.90 -12.27
C ALA A 98 -4.38 7.10 -12.08
N ASN A 99 -4.84 8.31 -12.25
CA ASN A 99 -6.28 8.61 -12.22
C ASN A 99 -7.03 7.83 -13.31
N GLU A 100 -6.49 7.84 -14.54
CA GLU A 100 -6.99 7.04 -15.66
C GLU A 100 -5.79 6.42 -16.39
N THR A 101 -5.95 5.18 -16.84
CA THR A 101 -4.97 4.46 -17.66
C THR A 101 -5.68 3.81 -18.81
N VAL A 102 -5.23 4.06 -20.02
CA VAL A 102 -5.76 3.46 -21.25
C VAL A 102 -4.62 2.94 -22.09
N VAL A 103 -4.73 1.69 -22.53
CA VAL A 103 -3.86 1.12 -23.57
C VAL A 103 -4.45 1.51 -24.92
N MET A 104 -3.76 2.36 -25.66
CA MET A 104 -4.19 2.79 -26.99
C MET A 104 -4.07 1.62 -27.96
N LYS A 105 -5.17 1.30 -28.64
CA LYS A 105 -5.28 0.19 -29.59
C LYS A 105 -5.96 0.70 -30.86
N PRO A 106 -5.57 0.26 -32.06
CA PRO A 106 -6.29 0.57 -33.29
C PRO A 106 -7.58 -0.22 -33.36
N GLU A 107 -8.62 0.38 -33.92
CA GLU A 107 -9.90 -0.28 -34.19
C GLU A 107 -9.95 -0.97 -35.55
N ILE A 108 -8.98 -0.66 -36.42
CA ILE A 108 -8.83 -1.24 -37.74
C ILE A 108 -7.36 -1.59 -38.00
N ALA A 109 -7.13 -2.61 -38.80
CA ALA A 109 -5.78 -2.97 -39.24
C ALA A 109 -5.25 -1.98 -40.28
N GLY A 110 -3.95 -1.66 -40.23
CA GLY A 110 -3.33 -0.78 -41.20
C GLY A 110 -1.83 -0.60 -40.97
N ARG A 111 -1.15 0.02 -41.92
CA ARG A 111 0.26 0.41 -41.81
C ARG A 111 0.37 1.76 -41.12
N ILE A 112 1.30 1.91 -40.17
CA ILE A 112 1.59 3.18 -39.51
C ILE A 112 2.33 4.10 -40.50
N VAL A 113 1.74 5.25 -40.81
CA VAL A 113 2.32 6.26 -41.70
C VAL A 113 2.86 7.46 -40.94
N LYS A 114 2.38 7.68 -39.70
CA LYS A 114 2.85 8.78 -38.88
C LYS A 114 2.70 8.47 -37.40
N ILE A 115 3.72 8.91 -36.63
CA ILE A 115 3.71 8.91 -35.15
C ILE A 115 3.88 10.37 -34.73
N GLY A 116 2.89 10.92 -34.02
CA GLY A 116 2.80 12.35 -33.67
C GLY A 116 3.35 12.69 -32.27
N PHE A 117 4.03 11.77 -31.59
CA PHE A 117 4.54 11.97 -30.24
C PHE A 117 5.91 11.37 -30.02
N SER A 118 6.55 11.77 -28.94
CA SER A 118 7.77 11.14 -28.41
C SER A 118 7.44 10.31 -27.17
N ASP A 119 8.25 9.29 -26.92
CA ASP A 119 8.11 8.43 -25.74
C ASP A 119 8.20 9.25 -24.44
N GLY A 120 7.29 9.05 -23.52
CA GLY A 120 7.19 9.80 -22.27
C GLY A 120 6.63 11.22 -22.38
N ALA A 121 6.17 11.66 -23.58
CA ALA A 121 5.66 13.00 -23.79
C ALA A 121 4.30 13.22 -23.11
N ARG A 122 4.05 14.48 -22.71
CA ARG A 122 2.72 14.92 -22.30
C ARG A 122 1.93 15.34 -23.51
N VAL A 123 0.68 14.86 -23.59
CA VAL A 123 -0.23 15.18 -24.70
C VAL A 123 -1.55 15.74 -24.18
N PRO A 124 -2.13 16.73 -24.85
CA PRO A 124 -3.47 17.19 -24.54
C PRO A 124 -4.53 16.22 -25.09
N ARG A 125 -5.75 16.32 -24.59
CA ARG A 125 -6.90 15.61 -25.16
C ARG A 125 -7.08 15.93 -26.62
N GLY A 126 -7.33 14.90 -27.44
CA GLY A 126 -7.54 15.03 -28.89
C GLY A 126 -6.27 15.13 -29.72
N ALA A 127 -5.09 15.13 -29.09
CA ALA A 127 -3.82 15.12 -29.84
C ALA A 127 -3.71 13.87 -30.73
N PRO A 128 -3.35 14.01 -32.02
CA PRO A 128 -3.14 12.87 -32.89
C PRO A 128 -1.88 12.12 -32.46
N LEU A 129 -2.04 10.85 -32.11
CA LEU A 129 -0.94 10.00 -31.64
C LEU A 129 -0.35 9.19 -32.79
N ILE A 130 -1.17 8.47 -33.52
CA ILE A 130 -0.76 7.60 -34.61
C ILE A 130 -1.76 7.74 -35.76
N GLU A 131 -1.22 7.82 -36.99
CA GLU A 131 -2.02 7.78 -38.20
C GLU A 131 -1.68 6.49 -38.96
N LEU A 132 -2.71 5.75 -39.31
CA LEU A 132 -2.63 4.58 -40.19
C LEU A 132 -2.83 5.02 -41.65
N ASP A 133 -2.34 4.23 -42.60
CA ASP A 133 -2.60 4.43 -44.01
C ASP A 133 -4.09 4.36 -44.30
N GLY A 134 -4.70 5.50 -44.51
CA GLY A 134 -6.12 5.66 -44.83
C GLY A 134 -6.37 5.93 -46.32
N SER A 135 -5.39 5.78 -47.20
CA SER A 135 -5.51 6.15 -48.60
C SER A 135 -6.74 5.53 -49.31
N VAL A 136 -6.95 4.23 -49.08
CA VAL A 136 -8.11 3.51 -49.67
C VAL A 136 -9.40 4.01 -49.06
N LEU A 137 -9.47 4.21 -47.74
CA LEU A 137 -10.67 4.69 -47.04
C LEU A 137 -10.98 6.15 -47.40
N ALA A 138 -9.96 6.98 -47.61
CA ALA A 138 -10.11 8.34 -48.12
C ALA A 138 -10.69 8.36 -49.53
N ALA A 139 -10.18 7.52 -50.43
CA ALA A 139 -10.73 7.40 -51.78
C ALA A 139 -12.20 6.89 -51.76
N GLN A 140 -12.53 5.96 -50.89
CA GLN A 140 -13.89 5.48 -50.71
C GLN A 140 -14.84 6.57 -50.17
N ALA A 141 -14.38 7.40 -49.22
CA ALA A 141 -15.16 8.53 -48.72
C ALA A 141 -15.43 9.58 -49.84
N GLU A 142 -14.41 9.89 -50.67
CA GLU A 142 -14.53 10.79 -51.81
C GLU A 142 -15.51 10.25 -52.88
N GLN A 143 -15.44 8.96 -53.22
CA GLN A 143 -16.40 8.31 -54.08
C GLN A 143 -17.83 8.46 -53.55
N THR A 144 -18.06 8.13 -52.30
CA THR A 144 -19.38 8.21 -51.66
C THR A 144 -19.88 9.65 -51.57
N ARG A 145 -18.96 10.63 -51.39
CA ARG A 145 -19.29 12.06 -51.41
C ARG A 145 -19.78 12.51 -52.79
N ALA A 146 -19.17 12.02 -53.87
CA ALA A 146 -19.62 12.28 -55.22
C ALA A 146 -21.00 11.67 -55.53
N GLU A 147 -21.27 10.44 -55.04
CA GLU A 147 -22.58 9.78 -55.13
C GLU A 147 -23.65 10.56 -54.37
N LEU A 148 -23.36 11.09 -53.19
CA LEU A 148 -24.26 11.96 -52.42
C LEU A 148 -24.57 13.22 -53.18
N SER A 149 -23.58 13.92 -53.76
CA SER A 149 -23.77 15.13 -54.55
C SER A 149 -24.68 14.90 -55.76
N LEU A 150 -24.53 13.75 -56.45
CA LEU A 150 -25.41 13.35 -57.54
C LEU A 150 -26.85 13.11 -57.06
N ALA A 151 -27.03 12.41 -55.93
CA ALA A 151 -28.34 12.14 -55.35
C ALA A 151 -29.03 13.44 -54.89
N GLN A 152 -28.26 14.38 -54.30
CA GLN A 152 -28.74 15.67 -53.87
C GLN A 152 -29.27 16.51 -55.09
N THR A 153 -28.46 16.62 -56.14
CA THR A 153 -28.88 17.32 -57.38
C THR A 153 -30.09 16.67 -58.01
N SER A 154 -30.17 15.33 -57.99
CA SER A 154 -31.32 14.59 -58.49
C SER A 154 -32.59 14.86 -57.67
N PHE A 155 -32.47 14.88 -56.34
CA PHE A 155 -33.58 15.21 -55.46
C PHE A 155 -34.06 16.63 -55.68
N GLU A 156 -33.17 17.63 -55.68
CA GLU A 156 -33.49 19.04 -55.93
C GLU A 156 -34.25 19.23 -57.25
N ARG A 157 -33.79 18.60 -58.32
CA ARG A 157 -34.47 18.64 -59.65
C ARG A 157 -35.83 17.97 -59.56
N THR A 158 -35.98 16.82 -58.93
CA THR A 158 -37.24 16.11 -58.80
C THR A 158 -38.24 16.89 -57.95
N GLU A 159 -37.72 17.53 -56.88
CA GLU A 159 -38.53 18.39 -56.01
C GLU A 159 -39.08 19.61 -56.78
N ASP A 160 -38.28 20.29 -57.62
CA ASP A 160 -38.69 21.39 -58.44
C ASP A 160 -39.75 20.98 -59.51
N LEU A 161 -39.55 19.81 -60.10
CA LEU A 161 -40.55 19.26 -61.03
C LEU A 161 -41.86 18.87 -60.32
N ALA A 162 -41.75 18.34 -59.09
CA ALA A 162 -42.94 18.02 -58.26
C ALA A 162 -43.70 19.29 -57.86
N LYS A 163 -43.03 20.37 -57.49
CA LYS A 163 -43.66 21.69 -57.22
C LYS A 163 -44.39 22.23 -58.39
N ARG A 164 -43.96 21.90 -59.61
CA ARG A 164 -44.61 22.29 -60.88
C ARG A 164 -45.64 21.25 -61.41
N ASN A 165 -45.89 20.17 -60.61
CA ASN A 165 -46.78 19.05 -60.93
C ASN A 165 -46.39 18.26 -62.23
N PHE A 166 -45.07 18.23 -62.56
CA PHE A 166 -44.55 17.45 -63.68
C PHE A 166 -44.19 16.00 -63.30
N VAL A 167 -44.08 15.71 -62.01
CA VAL A 167 -43.78 14.36 -61.47
C VAL A 167 -44.71 14.06 -60.29
N SER A 168 -44.88 12.78 -59.97
CA SER A 168 -45.69 12.31 -58.83
C SER A 168 -45.00 12.56 -57.48
N SER A 169 -45.77 12.67 -56.42
CA SER A 169 -45.23 12.70 -55.04
C SER A 169 -44.43 11.50 -54.73
N SER A 170 -44.80 10.32 -55.24
CA SER A 170 -44.01 9.07 -55.07
C SER A 170 -42.60 9.16 -55.69
N ALA A 171 -42.43 9.83 -56.82
CA ALA A 171 -41.12 10.04 -57.45
C ALA A 171 -40.22 10.94 -56.59
N ARG A 172 -40.80 12.03 -56.00
CA ARG A 172 -40.13 12.90 -55.07
C ARG A 172 -39.70 12.11 -53.81
N ASP A 173 -40.63 11.32 -53.23
CA ASP A 173 -40.36 10.54 -52.01
C ASP A 173 -39.30 9.49 -52.27
N GLN A 174 -39.26 8.88 -53.45
CA GLN A 174 -38.19 7.94 -53.84
C GLN A 174 -36.84 8.65 -53.96
N ALA A 175 -36.79 9.87 -54.56
CA ALA A 175 -35.56 10.63 -54.64
C ALA A 175 -35.07 11.08 -53.26
N ALA A 176 -35.99 11.49 -52.36
CA ALA A 176 -35.66 11.80 -50.97
C ALA A 176 -35.14 10.61 -50.21
N ALA A 177 -35.73 9.44 -50.40
CA ALA A 177 -35.23 8.20 -49.77
C ALA A 177 -33.83 7.83 -50.25
N ASN A 178 -33.57 7.98 -51.58
CA ASN A 178 -32.25 7.73 -52.15
C ASN A 178 -31.18 8.71 -51.58
N LEU A 179 -31.52 10.00 -51.47
CA LEU A 179 -30.65 11.00 -50.85
C LEU A 179 -30.24 10.57 -49.45
N LYS A 180 -31.19 10.18 -48.58
CA LYS A 180 -30.91 9.70 -47.22
C LYS A 180 -30.01 8.47 -47.19
N VAL A 181 -30.18 7.55 -48.15
CA VAL A 181 -29.33 6.36 -48.27
C VAL A 181 -27.88 6.77 -48.56
N GLN A 182 -27.67 7.75 -49.47
CA GLN A 182 -26.30 8.21 -49.79
C GLN A 182 -25.67 9.00 -48.64
N GLU A 183 -26.48 9.82 -47.93
CA GLU A 183 -26.02 10.49 -46.69
C GLU A 183 -25.50 9.48 -45.66
N ALA A 184 -26.27 8.41 -45.40
CA ALA A 184 -25.87 7.37 -44.47
C ALA A 184 -24.61 6.59 -44.91
N ARG A 185 -24.45 6.37 -46.25
CA ARG A 185 -23.24 5.74 -46.80
C ARG A 185 -22.00 6.60 -46.62
N LEU A 186 -22.12 7.93 -46.89
CA LEU A 186 -21.00 8.84 -46.66
C LEU A 186 -20.63 8.88 -45.19
N GLN A 187 -21.60 8.96 -44.28
CA GLN A 187 -21.34 8.93 -42.84
C GLN A 187 -20.59 7.66 -42.39
N LEU A 188 -20.94 6.50 -42.97
CA LEU A 188 -20.24 5.24 -42.70
C LEU A 188 -18.80 5.29 -43.20
N ALA A 189 -18.58 5.78 -44.45
CA ALA A 189 -17.24 5.87 -45.02
C ALA A 189 -16.33 6.84 -44.23
N GLU A 190 -16.86 7.99 -43.83
CA GLU A 190 -16.16 8.97 -43.00
C GLU A 190 -15.84 8.43 -41.61
N ALA A 191 -16.75 7.67 -40.98
CA ALA A 191 -16.50 7.01 -39.72
C ALA A 191 -15.38 5.95 -39.82
N GLN A 192 -15.34 5.21 -40.92
CA GLN A 192 -14.25 4.25 -41.17
C GLN A 192 -12.90 4.94 -41.37
N LEU A 193 -12.88 6.05 -42.13
CA LEU A 193 -11.68 6.86 -42.31
C LEU A 193 -11.21 7.48 -40.99
N ALA A 194 -12.13 7.95 -40.16
CA ALA A 194 -11.81 8.53 -38.86
C ALA A 194 -11.06 7.53 -37.94
N LYS A 195 -11.33 6.23 -38.06
CA LYS A 195 -10.65 5.16 -37.31
C LYS A 195 -9.18 4.99 -37.66
N THR A 196 -8.71 5.55 -38.80
CA THR A 196 -7.28 5.56 -39.16
C THR A 196 -6.48 6.53 -38.28
N ARG A 197 -7.15 7.50 -37.63
CA ARG A 197 -6.51 8.51 -36.79
C ARG A 197 -6.75 8.19 -35.33
N ILE A 198 -5.70 7.77 -34.66
CA ILE A 198 -5.76 7.42 -33.23
C ILE A 198 -5.33 8.64 -32.45
N ALA A 199 -6.26 9.20 -31.66
CA ALA A 199 -6.06 10.41 -30.86
C ALA A 199 -6.21 10.12 -29.36
N ALA A 200 -5.60 10.97 -28.52
CA ALA A 200 -5.65 10.86 -27.06
C ALA A 200 -7.08 11.15 -26.54
N PRO A 201 -7.72 10.23 -25.81
CA PRO A 201 -9.08 10.42 -25.26
C PRO A 201 -9.12 11.43 -24.12
N PHE A 202 -8.02 11.61 -23.40
CA PHE A 202 -7.82 12.59 -22.32
C PHE A 202 -6.38 13.12 -22.33
N ALA A 203 -6.12 14.18 -21.59
CA ALA A 203 -4.77 14.72 -21.44
C ALA A 203 -3.96 13.85 -20.46
N GLY A 204 -2.72 13.50 -20.81
CA GLY A 204 -1.92 12.60 -19.99
C GLY A 204 -0.46 12.52 -20.44
N VAL A 205 0.24 11.53 -19.88
CA VAL A 205 1.61 11.17 -20.23
C VAL A 205 1.59 9.84 -20.97
N LEU A 206 2.26 9.79 -22.10
CA LEU A 206 2.43 8.56 -22.86
C LEU A 206 3.56 7.72 -22.28
N GLY A 207 3.39 6.42 -22.31
CA GLY A 207 4.44 5.45 -22.01
C GLY A 207 5.42 5.27 -23.17
N LEU A 208 6.15 4.16 -23.14
CA LEU A 208 6.98 3.74 -24.26
C LEU A 208 6.08 3.13 -25.33
N ARG A 209 6.36 3.44 -26.59
CA ARG A 209 5.66 2.87 -27.74
C ARG A 209 6.16 1.46 -28.03
N ASN A 210 5.25 0.60 -28.45
CA ASN A 210 5.55 -0.77 -28.84
C ASN A 210 5.61 -0.95 -30.36
N VAL A 211 5.55 0.16 -31.13
CA VAL A 211 5.42 0.14 -32.58
C VAL A 211 6.32 1.18 -33.24
N SER A 212 6.66 0.95 -34.50
CA SER A 212 7.53 1.81 -35.31
C SER A 212 6.82 2.30 -36.56
N LEU A 213 7.34 3.38 -37.12
CA LEU A 213 6.88 3.89 -38.42
C LEU A 213 7.07 2.82 -39.52
N GLY A 214 6.02 2.56 -40.29
CA GLY A 214 5.99 1.54 -41.31
C GLY A 214 5.50 0.17 -40.87
N ASP A 215 5.36 -0.06 -39.58
CA ASP A 215 4.77 -1.32 -39.04
C ASP A 215 3.34 -1.52 -39.50
N PHE A 216 2.99 -2.75 -39.76
CA PHE A 216 1.59 -3.14 -39.99
C PHE A 216 0.99 -3.66 -38.70
N VAL A 217 -0.01 -2.94 -38.20
CA VAL A 217 -0.71 -3.28 -36.94
C VAL A 217 -2.09 -3.88 -37.25
N LYS A 218 -2.47 -4.88 -36.45
CA LYS A 218 -3.80 -5.46 -36.49
C LYS A 218 -4.72 -4.70 -35.54
N ASP A 219 -6.02 -4.88 -35.71
CA ASP A 219 -7.03 -4.42 -34.77
C ASP A 219 -6.75 -4.98 -33.35
N GLY A 220 -6.90 -4.12 -32.34
CA GLY A 220 -6.64 -4.48 -30.95
C GLY A 220 -5.16 -4.60 -30.54
N ALA A 221 -4.19 -4.41 -31.43
CA ALA A 221 -2.76 -4.41 -31.07
C ALA A 221 -2.42 -3.27 -30.10
N GLU A 222 -1.54 -3.53 -29.13
CA GLU A 222 -1.14 -2.51 -28.16
C GLU A 222 -0.09 -1.57 -28.77
N LEU A 223 -0.43 -0.29 -28.85
CA LEU A 223 0.42 0.75 -29.43
C LEU A 223 1.25 1.48 -28.38
N VAL A 224 0.59 2.08 -27.43
CA VAL A 224 1.17 2.87 -26.35
C VAL A 224 0.17 2.98 -25.19
N VAL A 225 0.66 3.13 -23.97
CA VAL A 225 -0.15 3.39 -22.79
C VAL A 225 -0.26 4.90 -22.59
N LEU A 226 -1.46 5.40 -22.33
CA LEU A 226 -1.72 6.78 -21.93
C LEU A 226 -2.20 6.80 -20.47
N GLU A 227 -1.55 7.60 -19.64
CA GLU A 227 -1.88 7.73 -18.21
C GLU A 227 -2.18 9.18 -17.84
N ASP A 228 -3.29 9.43 -17.17
CA ASP A 228 -3.52 10.69 -16.47
C ASP A 228 -2.87 10.62 -15.08
N VAL A 229 -1.73 11.26 -14.96
CA VAL A 229 -0.97 11.36 -13.71
C VAL A 229 -1.15 12.69 -13.00
N SER A 230 -2.08 13.54 -13.41
CA SER A 230 -2.36 14.84 -12.78
C SER A 230 -2.84 14.70 -11.34
N SER A 231 -3.61 13.67 -11.09
CA SER A 231 -3.94 13.16 -9.77
C SER A 231 -3.68 11.66 -9.71
N MET A 232 -3.40 11.16 -8.51
CA MET A 232 -3.13 9.75 -8.30
C MET A 232 -4.18 9.14 -7.39
N LYS A 233 -4.45 7.87 -7.59
CA LYS A 233 -5.23 7.02 -6.69
C LYS A 233 -4.26 6.16 -5.88
N VAL A 234 -4.50 5.98 -4.61
CA VAL A 234 -3.78 5.01 -3.76
C VAL A 234 -4.75 3.95 -3.31
N ASP A 235 -4.44 2.72 -3.62
CA ASP A 235 -5.23 1.55 -3.22
C ASP A 235 -4.57 0.92 -2.00
N LEU A 236 -5.26 0.98 -0.84
CA LEU A 236 -4.79 0.56 0.48
C LEU A 236 -5.60 -0.65 0.95
N ARG A 237 -4.94 -1.65 1.49
CA ARG A 237 -5.61 -2.77 2.15
C ARG A 237 -5.66 -2.55 3.65
N LEU A 238 -6.86 -2.46 4.20
CA LEU A 238 -7.11 -2.17 5.61
C LEU A 238 -7.83 -3.36 6.26
N PRO A 239 -7.44 -3.78 7.49
CA PRO A 239 -8.17 -4.81 8.21
C PRO A 239 -9.63 -4.46 8.44
N GLU A 240 -10.54 -5.42 8.25
CA GLU A 240 -12.00 -5.20 8.33
C GLU A 240 -12.46 -4.64 9.68
N ARG A 241 -11.74 -4.95 10.78
CA ARG A 241 -12.04 -4.46 12.13
C ARG A 241 -12.13 -2.93 12.24
N TYR A 242 -11.47 -2.21 11.32
CA TYR A 242 -11.47 -0.74 11.29
C TYR A 242 -12.57 -0.16 10.42
N LEU A 243 -13.33 -0.99 9.68
CA LEU A 243 -14.35 -0.54 8.72
C LEU A 243 -15.37 0.41 9.37
N GLY A 244 -15.78 0.10 10.61
CA GLY A 244 -16.72 0.95 11.35
C GLY A 244 -16.22 2.36 11.68
N GLN A 245 -14.91 2.58 11.62
CA GLN A 245 -14.25 3.86 11.95
C GLN A 245 -13.78 4.63 10.70
N LEU A 246 -13.77 3.96 9.53
CA LEU A 246 -13.39 4.60 8.28
C LEU A 246 -14.54 5.43 7.72
N ARG A 247 -14.23 6.65 7.31
CA ARG A 247 -15.20 7.57 6.70
C ARG A 247 -14.59 8.19 5.45
N ARG A 248 -15.41 8.35 4.42
CA ARG A 248 -15.03 9.14 3.24
C ARG A 248 -14.64 10.56 3.67
N GLY A 249 -13.58 11.10 3.07
CA GLY A 249 -13.05 12.41 3.42
C GLY A 249 -11.94 12.40 4.49
N GLN A 250 -11.65 11.27 5.13
CA GLN A 250 -10.54 11.16 6.08
C GLN A 250 -9.20 11.42 5.40
N VAL A 251 -8.30 12.08 6.13
CA VAL A 251 -6.95 12.39 5.68
C VAL A 251 -6.07 11.17 5.82
N ILE A 252 -5.32 10.89 4.77
CA ILE A 252 -4.32 9.84 4.69
C ILE A 252 -2.97 10.50 4.46
N MET A 253 -2.02 10.27 5.35
CA MET A 253 -0.65 10.70 5.16
C MET A 253 0.14 9.57 4.51
N LEU A 254 0.67 9.84 3.33
CA LEU A 254 1.43 8.87 2.54
C LEU A 254 2.91 9.21 2.56
N SER A 255 3.75 8.20 2.66
CA SER A 255 5.17 8.26 2.38
C SER A 255 5.52 7.24 1.30
N VAL A 256 6.33 7.65 0.34
CA VAL A 256 6.76 6.82 -0.79
C VAL A 256 8.26 6.63 -0.67
N ASP A 257 8.72 5.40 -0.76
CA ASP A 257 10.14 5.06 -0.55
C ASP A 257 11.06 5.69 -1.61
N ALA A 258 10.52 5.99 -2.81
CA ALA A 258 11.24 6.71 -3.86
C ALA A 258 11.58 8.17 -3.50
N PHE A 259 10.87 8.77 -2.52
CA PHE A 259 11.06 10.16 -2.10
C PHE A 259 11.13 10.24 -0.57
N PRO A 260 12.25 9.81 0.04
CA PRO A 260 12.39 9.79 1.50
C PRO A 260 12.28 11.21 2.06
N GLY A 261 11.56 11.33 3.19
CA GLY A 261 11.32 12.62 3.86
C GLY A 261 10.15 13.44 3.31
N ARG A 262 9.59 13.09 2.14
CA ARG A 262 8.38 13.75 1.63
C ARG A 262 7.12 13.03 2.12
N GLN A 263 6.15 13.81 2.56
CA GLN A 263 4.82 13.33 2.91
C GLN A 263 3.81 13.91 1.92
N TYR A 264 2.94 13.03 1.44
CA TYR A 264 1.86 13.39 0.53
C TYR A 264 0.53 13.24 1.27
N ARG A 265 -0.31 14.24 1.12
CA ARG A 265 -1.66 14.22 1.69
C ARG A 265 -2.63 13.64 0.68
N ALA A 266 -3.24 12.53 1.01
CA ALA A 266 -4.36 11.95 0.28
C ALA A 266 -5.65 12.08 1.10
N VAL A 267 -6.78 11.92 0.42
CA VAL A 267 -8.09 11.91 1.04
C VAL A 267 -8.77 10.59 0.69
N LEU A 268 -9.35 9.91 1.67
CA LEU A 268 -10.12 8.69 1.47
C LEU A 268 -11.35 9.00 0.60
N ASP A 269 -11.37 8.47 -0.60
CA ASP A 269 -12.42 8.71 -1.60
C ASP A 269 -13.50 7.62 -1.58
N ALA A 270 -13.10 6.36 -1.50
CA ALA A 270 -14.03 5.24 -1.53
C ALA A 270 -13.50 4.05 -0.70
N LEU A 271 -14.44 3.25 -0.24
CA LEU A 271 -14.21 1.92 0.32
C LEU A 271 -14.87 0.91 -0.60
N ASP A 272 -14.21 -0.20 -0.86
CA ASP A 272 -14.80 -1.29 -1.62
C ASP A 272 -15.98 -1.88 -0.84
N SER A 273 -17.01 -2.28 -1.56
CA SER A 273 -18.19 -2.96 -0.98
C SER A 273 -17.90 -4.43 -0.64
N GLN A 274 -16.84 -5.00 -1.20
CA GLN A 274 -16.44 -6.37 -0.97
C GLN A 274 -15.27 -6.43 0.02
N ILE A 275 -15.34 -7.41 0.92
CA ILE A 275 -14.26 -7.75 1.84
C ILE A 275 -13.53 -8.96 1.26
N ASP A 276 -12.23 -8.87 1.14
CA ASP A 276 -11.38 -10.01 0.78
C ASP A 276 -11.41 -11.03 1.94
N ALA A 277 -12.09 -12.15 1.71
CA ALA A 277 -12.26 -13.19 2.71
C ALA A 277 -10.94 -13.86 3.12
N ASN A 278 -9.97 -13.95 2.21
CA ASN A 278 -8.67 -14.57 2.48
C ASN A 278 -7.80 -13.68 3.38
N GLY A 279 -7.81 -12.37 3.12
CA GLY A 279 -7.02 -11.39 3.87
C GLY A 279 -7.79 -10.69 4.97
N ARG A 280 -9.10 -10.92 5.13
CA ARG A 280 -10.00 -10.17 6.03
C ARG A 280 -9.73 -8.68 5.95
N SER A 281 -9.63 -8.17 4.73
CA SER A 281 -9.26 -6.80 4.45
C SER A 281 -10.24 -6.15 3.49
N VAL A 282 -10.45 -4.86 3.67
CA VAL A 282 -11.21 -4.01 2.76
C VAL A 282 -10.25 -3.17 1.94
N LEU A 283 -10.55 -3.02 0.65
CA LEU A 283 -9.80 -2.14 -0.22
C LEU A 283 -10.31 -0.70 -0.03
N ALA A 284 -9.42 0.18 0.39
CA ALA A 284 -9.70 1.61 0.54
C ALA A 284 -8.96 2.39 -0.54
N ARG A 285 -9.65 3.27 -1.22
CA ARG A 285 -9.07 4.13 -2.26
C ARG A 285 -8.98 5.56 -1.78
N GLY A 286 -7.75 6.06 -1.73
CA GLY A 286 -7.48 7.47 -1.49
C GLY A 286 -7.15 8.18 -2.79
N ARG A 287 -7.38 9.50 -2.83
CA ARG A 287 -7.00 10.39 -3.94
C ARG A 287 -6.01 11.43 -3.45
N LEU A 288 -4.99 11.71 -4.24
CA LEU A 288 -3.99 12.73 -3.98
C LEU A 288 -3.63 13.50 -5.25
N SER A 289 -3.23 14.75 -5.09
CA SER A 289 -2.75 15.59 -6.20
C SER A 289 -1.29 15.26 -6.50
N ASN A 290 -0.91 15.29 -7.77
CA ASN A 290 0.44 15.06 -8.27
C ASN A 290 0.87 16.20 -9.21
N THR A 291 0.80 17.43 -8.71
CA THR A 291 1.05 18.64 -9.51
C THR A 291 2.49 18.74 -10.02
N ASP A 292 3.45 18.21 -9.26
CA ASP A 292 4.86 18.16 -9.64
C ASP A 292 5.18 16.99 -10.60
N GLY A 293 4.22 16.06 -10.82
CA GLY A 293 4.39 14.91 -11.70
C GLY A 293 5.45 13.91 -11.23
N SER A 294 5.86 13.97 -9.96
CA SER A 294 6.90 13.10 -9.42
C SER A 294 6.39 11.67 -9.16
N LEU A 295 5.12 11.54 -8.81
CA LEU A 295 4.51 10.24 -8.52
C LEU A 295 4.16 9.51 -9.82
N ARG A 296 4.39 8.19 -9.83
CA ARG A 296 4.10 7.31 -10.97
C ARG A 296 3.22 6.14 -10.56
N SER A 297 2.48 5.62 -11.51
CA SER A 297 1.73 4.38 -11.34
C SER A 297 2.66 3.23 -10.98
N GLY A 298 2.21 2.34 -10.06
CA GLY A 298 3.00 1.21 -9.58
C GLY A 298 3.91 1.52 -8.38
N MET A 299 4.10 2.79 -7.98
CA MET A 299 4.88 3.11 -6.79
C MET A 299 4.20 2.58 -5.53
N PHE A 300 5.01 2.06 -4.62
CA PHE A 300 4.58 1.59 -3.31
C PHE A 300 4.52 2.74 -2.31
N ALA A 301 3.44 2.80 -1.55
CA ALA A 301 3.22 3.84 -0.56
C ALA A 301 2.87 3.25 0.80
N LYS A 302 3.47 3.81 1.85
CA LYS A 302 3.09 3.58 3.25
C LYS A 302 2.12 4.67 3.66
N ALA A 303 0.95 4.26 4.12
CA ALA A 303 -0.13 5.14 4.52
C ALA A 303 -0.31 5.14 6.04
N ARG A 304 -0.59 6.31 6.61
CA ARG A 304 -1.10 6.49 7.97
C ARG A 304 -2.45 7.17 7.88
N ILE A 305 -3.46 6.55 8.45
CA ILE A 305 -4.83 7.05 8.45
C ILE A 305 -5.20 7.35 9.89
N THR A 306 -5.60 8.58 10.16
CA THR A 306 -6.11 8.97 11.48
C THR A 306 -7.57 8.53 11.59
N LEU A 307 -7.86 7.62 12.52
CA LEU A 307 -9.20 7.11 12.79
C LEU A 307 -9.99 8.04 13.69
N GLN A 308 -9.36 8.45 14.80
CA GLN A 308 -9.93 9.40 15.76
C GLN A 308 -8.83 10.37 16.18
N ASP A 309 -9.17 11.62 16.17
CA ASP A 309 -8.33 12.67 16.72
C ASP A 309 -8.90 13.06 18.07
N LYS A 310 -8.15 12.80 19.14
CA LYS A 310 -8.49 13.13 20.52
C LYS A 310 -7.57 14.25 20.98
N PRO A 311 -7.96 15.51 20.79
CA PRO A 311 -7.10 16.66 21.11
C PRO A 311 -6.76 16.77 22.60
N THR A 312 -7.56 16.15 23.48
CA THR A 312 -7.44 16.29 24.93
C THR A 312 -7.56 14.94 25.66
N ALA A 313 -6.71 13.97 25.30
CA ALA A 313 -6.64 12.71 26.03
C ALA A 313 -5.84 12.90 27.32
N VAL A 314 -6.35 12.38 28.44
CA VAL A 314 -5.58 12.28 29.70
C VAL A 314 -4.62 11.12 29.57
N VAL A 315 -3.33 11.37 29.67
CA VAL A 315 -2.30 10.32 29.53
C VAL A 315 -1.42 10.23 30.74
N VAL A 316 -0.96 9.01 31.01
CA VAL A 316 0.06 8.72 32.05
C VAL A 316 1.19 7.89 31.41
N PRO A 317 2.41 7.91 31.97
CA PRO A 317 3.47 6.98 31.55
C PRO A 317 3.01 5.53 31.71
N GLU A 318 3.36 4.67 30.79
CA GLU A 318 2.96 3.25 30.82
C GLU A 318 3.44 2.52 32.07
N GLU A 319 4.59 2.95 32.62
CA GLU A 319 5.17 2.47 33.86
C GLU A 319 4.27 2.68 35.10
N ALA A 320 3.34 3.63 35.03
CA ALA A 320 2.39 3.89 36.12
C ALA A 320 1.26 2.87 36.21
N ILE A 321 1.02 2.08 35.15
CA ILE A 321 -0.06 1.10 35.06
C ILE A 321 0.31 -0.20 35.74
N LEU A 322 -0.53 -0.65 36.67
CA LEU A 322 -0.40 -1.93 37.36
C LEU A 322 -1.54 -2.85 36.92
N PRO A 323 -1.28 -3.85 36.08
CA PRO A 323 -2.27 -4.85 35.75
C PRO A 323 -2.42 -5.84 36.93
N ILE A 324 -3.63 -5.96 37.47
CA ILE A 324 -3.97 -6.92 38.53
C ILE A 324 -5.16 -7.71 38.06
N GLY A 325 -4.96 -8.97 37.71
CA GLY A 325 -6.01 -9.81 37.11
C GLY A 325 -6.49 -9.27 35.77
N ALA A 326 -7.77 -8.98 35.64
CA ALA A 326 -8.38 -8.42 34.44
C ALA A 326 -8.42 -6.88 34.44
N ASP A 327 -8.10 -6.24 35.57
CA ASP A 327 -8.24 -4.79 35.76
C ASP A 327 -6.88 -4.08 35.79
N ASN A 328 -6.90 -2.81 35.38
CA ASN A 328 -5.75 -1.92 35.47
C ASN A 328 -5.91 -0.94 36.62
N PHE A 329 -4.85 -0.75 37.38
CA PHE A 329 -4.80 0.16 38.54
C PHE A 329 -3.63 1.14 38.38
N VAL A 330 -3.75 2.26 39.06
CA VAL A 330 -2.65 3.21 39.26
C VAL A 330 -2.62 3.61 40.74
N TYR A 331 -1.45 3.95 41.25
CA TYR A 331 -1.35 4.59 42.57
C TYR A 331 -1.39 6.09 42.36
N ARG A 332 -2.53 6.71 42.72
CA ARG A 332 -2.69 8.18 42.77
C ARG A 332 -2.17 8.68 44.10
N ILE A 333 -1.41 9.75 44.08
CA ILE A 333 -0.97 10.43 45.31
C ILE A 333 -1.94 11.55 45.64
N ASP A 334 -2.62 11.40 46.77
CA ASP A 334 -3.52 12.38 47.33
C ASP A 334 -3.07 12.76 48.73
N ASN A 335 -2.82 14.03 49.00
CA ASN A 335 -2.35 14.56 50.27
C ASN A 335 -1.14 13.78 50.87
N GLY A 336 -0.17 13.41 49.99
CA GLY A 336 1.01 12.67 50.42
C GLY A 336 0.78 11.17 50.69
N LYS A 337 -0.39 10.63 50.39
CA LYS A 337 -0.73 9.20 50.51
C LYS A 337 -0.98 8.55 49.15
N ALA A 338 -0.45 7.36 48.94
CA ALA A 338 -0.69 6.61 47.74
C ALA A 338 -1.99 5.80 47.87
N MET A 339 -2.94 6.10 47.00
CA MET A 339 -4.25 5.43 46.94
C MET A 339 -4.34 4.65 45.62
N ARG A 340 -4.61 3.36 45.68
CA ARG A 340 -4.81 2.52 44.51
C ARG A 340 -6.17 2.84 43.89
N THR A 341 -6.13 3.33 42.67
CA THR A 341 -7.30 3.74 41.89
C THR A 341 -7.47 2.83 40.69
N LYS A 342 -8.64 2.24 40.50
CA LYS A 342 -8.98 1.49 39.28
C LYS A 342 -9.13 2.46 38.12
N VAL A 343 -8.50 2.14 36.98
CA VAL A 343 -8.52 2.97 35.76
C VAL A 343 -8.95 2.16 34.56
N GLN A 344 -9.66 2.82 33.66
CA GLN A 344 -9.91 2.30 32.33
C GLN A 344 -8.88 2.86 31.37
N THR A 345 -8.11 1.98 30.76
CA THR A 345 -7.06 2.38 29.82
C THR A 345 -7.58 2.37 28.39
N GLY A 346 -7.16 3.35 27.60
CA GLY A 346 -7.45 3.47 26.17
C GLY A 346 -6.21 3.14 25.31
N ILE A 347 -5.89 4.06 24.40
CA ILE A 347 -4.80 3.92 23.42
C ILE A 347 -3.45 3.98 24.12
N ARG A 348 -2.51 3.12 23.66
CA ARG A 348 -1.11 3.13 24.08
C ARG A 348 -0.25 3.61 22.92
N LYS A 349 0.51 4.69 23.12
CA LYS A 349 1.38 5.26 22.09
C LYS A 349 2.62 5.89 22.73
N SER A 350 3.78 5.53 22.21
CA SER A 350 5.09 6.14 22.61
C SER A 350 5.35 6.13 24.13
N GLY A 351 5.09 4.98 24.81
CA GLY A 351 5.33 4.83 26.25
C GLY A 351 4.32 5.57 27.15
N ARG A 352 3.22 6.10 26.57
CA ARG A 352 2.11 6.73 27.28
C ARG A 352 0.82 5.94 27.06
N VAL A 353 -0.04 5.93 28.06
CA VAL A 353 -1.34 5.25 28.05
C VAL A 353 -2.44 6.25 28.31
N GLU A 354 -3.45 6.25 27.45
CA GLU A 354 -4.67 7.03 27.64
C GLU A 354 -5.48 6.47 28.81
N ILE A 355 -5.99 7.33 29.66
CA ILE A 355 -6.92 6.99 30.72
C ILE A 355 -8.30 7.53 30.36
N LEU A 356 -9.25 6.62 30.16
CA LEU A 356 -10.63 6.92 29.81
C LEU A 356 -11.46 7.29 31.05
N ALA A 357 -11.17 6.66 32.19
CA ALA A 357 -11.85 6.91 33.46
C ALA A 357 -10.94 6.58 34.64
N GLY A 358 -11.14 7.27 35.78
CA GLY A 358 -10.45 7.01 37.03
C GLY A 358 -9.37 7.99 37.43
N LEU A 359 -8.95 8.91 36.52
CA LEU A 359 -7.98 9.97 36.81
C LEU A 359 -8.43 11.30 36.20
N SER A 360 -8.04 12.39 36.87
CA SER A 360 -8.18 13.74 36.37
C SER A 360 -6.82 14.31 35.96
N VAL A 361 -6.86 15.34 35.10
CA VAL A 361 -5.65 16.06 34.71
C VAL A 361 -5.02 16.72 35.94
N GLY A 362 -3.70 16.59 36.04
CA GLY A 362 -2.93 17.12 37.16
C GLY A 362 -2.78 16.14 38.32
N ASP A 363 -3.49 15.01 38.32
CA ASP A 363 -3.30 13.95 39.32
C ASP A 363 -1.86 13.44 39.28
N LEU A 364 -1.23 13.28 40.42
CA LEU A 364 0.09 12.68 40.56
C LEU A 364 -0.05 11.16 40.62
N VAL A 365 0.59 10.44 39.71
CA VAL A 365 0.61 8.98 39.64
C VAL A 365 2.00 8.46 39.85
N VAL A 366 2.13 7.36 40.60
CA VAL A 366 3.41 6.72 40.88
C VAL A 366 3.91 5.97 39.64
N THR A 367 5.10 6.28 39.18
CA THR A 367 5.76 5.63 38.03
C THR A 367 6.81 4.61 38.43
N ALA A 368 7.47 4.79 39.58
CA ALA A 368 8.41 3.80 40.12
C ALA A 368 8.27 3.68 41.64
N GLY A 369 8.51 2.45 42.14
CA GLY A 369 8.42 2.17 43.59
C GLY A 369 7.07 1.55 44.02
N GLN A 370 6.17 1.18 43.09
CA GLN A 370 4.84 0.59 43.36
C GLN A 370 4.97 -0.70 44.21
N LEU A 371 6.00 -1.50 43.98
CA LEU A 371 6.25 -2.75 44.75
C LEU A 371 6.51 -2.50 46.23
N LYS A 372 6.84 -1.29 46.64
CA LYS A 372 7.05 -0.89 48.05
C LYS A 372 5.75 -0.49 48.72
N LEU A 373 4.64 -0.48 47.97
CA LEU A 373 3.31 -0.06 48.43
C LEU A 373 2.37 -1.28 48.58
N PRO A 374 2.52 -2.12 49.63
CA PRO A 374 1.72 -3.33 49.80
C PRO A 374 0.25 -3.06 50.21
N ARG A 375 -0.06 -1.84 50.64
CA ARG A 375 -1.39 -1.43 51.14
C ARG A 375 -1.72 -0.02 50.65
N ASP A 376 -3.01 0.29 50.56
CA ASP A 376 -3.52 1.62 50.26
C ASP A 376 -3.31 2.59 51.46
N GLY A 377 -3.18 3.88 51.16
CA GLY A 377 -3.08 4.92 52.15
C GLY A 377 -1.70 5.10 52.81
N LEU A 378 -0.66 4.47 52.31
CA LEU A 378 0.70 4.66 52.80
C LEU A 378 1.23 6.05 52.46
N GLU A 379 1.93 6.66 53.45
CA GLU A 379 2.59 7.95 53.24
C GLU A 379 3.79 7.78 52.28
N VAL A 380 3.78 8.58 51.22
CA VAL A 380 4.81 8.56 50.20
C VAL A 380 5.48 9.93 50.05
N ARG A 381 6.76 9.90 49.77
CA ARG A 381 7.52 11.09 49.39
C ARG A 381 7.93 10.97 47.92
N VAL A 382 7.47 11.92 47.11
CA VAL A 382 7.86 12.00 45.72
C VAL A 382 9.36 12.35 45.63
N VAL A 383 10.11 11.51 44.95
CA VAL A 383 11.53 11.70 44.67
C VAL A 383 11.63 12.02 43.18
N GLU A 384 12.30 13.11 42.84
CA GLU A 384 12.54 13.44 41.44
C GLU A 384 13.40 12.37 40.75
N PRO A 385 13.07 11.96 39.52
CA PRO A 385 13.87 10.97 38.78
C PRO A 385 15.31 11.47 38.63
N GLY A 386 16.27 10.65 39.08
CA GLY A 386 17.70 10.92 38.97
C GLY A 386 18.40 11.43 40.25
N ARG A 387 17.70 11.73 41.33
CA ARG A 387 18.32 12.08 42.62
C ARG A 387 18.42 10.84 43.52
N ARG A 388 19.57 10.20 43.54
CA ARG A 388 19.89 9.13 44.51
C ARG A 388 19.66 9.68 45.92
N ALA A 389 18.83 8.98 46.70
CA ALA A 389 18.59 9.34 48.11
C ALA A 389 19.90 9.46 48.89
N PRO A 390 20.10 10.56 49.66
CA PRO A 390 21.25 10.64 50.58
C PRO A 390 20.92 9.82 51.83
N GLY A 391 21.60 8.72 52.03
CA GLY A 391 21.52 7.99 53.30
C GLY A 391 21.57 6.47 53.22
N GLY A 392 22.68 5.93 52.78
CA GLY A 392 23.16 4.59 53.19
C GLY A 392 24.62 4.72 53.61
N PRO A 393 25.07 4.08 54.72
CA PRO A 393 26.43 4.25 55.20
C PRO A 393 27.41 3.81 54.11
N ALA A 394 28.37 4.70 53.82
CA ALA A 394 29.47 4.42 52.94
C ALA A 394 30.25 3.21 53.44
N GLY A 395 30.15 2.10 52.77
CA GLY A 395 31.07 0.99 52.91
C GLY A 395 32.43 1.47 52.44
N ALA A 396 33.43 1.38 53.32
CA ALA A 396 34.79 1.77 53.07
C ALA A 396 35.34 1.13 51.79
N PRO A 397 36.18 1.85 51.05
CA PRO A 397 36.83 1.27 49.86
C PRO A 397 37.84 0.19 50.27
N PRO A 398 37.94 -0.90 49.55
CA PRO A 398 39.03 -1.89 49.81
C PRO A 398 40.35 -1.24 49.45
N ALA A 399 41.33 -1.41 50.37
CA ALA A 399 42.67 -0.90 50.30
C ALA A 399 43.40 -1.30 49.01
N ALA A 400 44.09 -0.35 48.44
CA ALA A 400 44.96 -0.51 47.31
C ALA A 400 46.10 -1.52 47.65
N GLY A 401 46.09 -2.63 46.97
CA GLY A 401 47.22 -3.55 46.91
C GLY A 401 48.28 -3.02 45.95
N THR A 402 49.49 -2.83 46.48
CA THR A 402 50.69 -2.47 45.75
C THR A 402 51.05 -3.43 44.62
N PRO A 403 51.57 -2.97 43.48
CA PRO A 403 52.03 -3.85 42.42
C PRO A 403 53.42 -4.40 42.72
N SER A 404 53.55 -5.73 42.72
CA SER A 404 54.81 -6.41 42.67
C SER A 404 55.34 -6.51 41.25
N ALA A 405 56.54 -5.99 41.03
CA ALA A 405 57.32 -6.13 39.82
C ALA A 405 57.86 -7.52 39.65
N GLY A 406 57.83 -8.03 38.45
CA GLY A 406 58.62 -9.27 38.16
C GLY A 406 58.24 -9.88 36.78
N GLY A 407 59.20 -9.79 35.87
CA GLY A 407 59.43 -10.81 34.86
C GLY A 407 59.08 -10.43 33.39
N ALA A 408 60.12 -9.97 32.76
CA ALA A 408 60.22 -9.86 31.28
C ALA A 408 60.28 -11.21 30.61
N SER A 409 59.72 -11.31 29.42
CA SER A 409 60.14 -12.08 28.23
C SER A 409 59.02 -12.10 27.25
N GLY A 410 59.05 -11.40 26.15
CA GLY A 410 59.79 -11.73 24.98
C GLY A 410 58.88 -12.49 24.00
N ALA A 411 58.31 -11.78 23.04
CA ALA A 411 58.24 -12.24 21.65
C ALA A 411 57.43 -11.22 20.81
N ALA A 412 58.14 -10.69 19.86
CA ALA A 412 57.66 -9.78 18.82
C ALA A 412 56.84 -10.52 17.74
N PRO A 413 56.09 -9.79 16.94
CA PRO A 413 55.24 -10.34 15.85
C PRO A 413 56.07 -10.61 14.60
N PRO A 414 55.68 -11.50 13.74
CA PRO A 414 56.22 -11.52 12.37
C PRO A 414 55.44 -10.60 11.47
N ALA A 415 56.19 -9.74 10.85
CA ALA A 415 55.81 -8.94 9.69
C ALA A 415 55.99 -9.73 8.40
N ALA A 416 55.25 -9.30 7.40
CA ALA A 416 55.62 -9.21 6.00
C ALA A 416 55.74 -10.48 5.15
N GLY A 417 55.04 -10.39 4.06
CA GLY A 417 55.30 -10.98 2.76
C GLY A 417 54.15 -10.57 1.86
N GLY A 418 54.27 -9.71 0.93
CA GLY A 418 55.35 -9.40 0.01
C GLY A 418 55.06 -10.05 -1.33
N GLY A 419 54.87 -9.24 -2.33
CA GLY A 419 54.90 -9.66 -3.71
C GLY A 419 53.53 -9.49 -4.43
N THR A 420 53.39 -8.91 -5.55
CA THR A 420 54.32 -8.32 -6.53
C THR A 420 53.50 -7.40 -7.45
N ARG A 421 54.07 -6.26 -7.71
CA ARG A 421 53.73 -5.38 -8.85
C ARG A 421 53.93 -6.13 -10.14
N THR A 422 53.04 -5.87 -11.12
CA THR A 422 53.47 -5.77 -12.53
C THR A 422 52.77 -4.57 -13.17
N ASP A 423 53.59 -3.58 -13.36
CA ASP A 423 53.38 -2.47 -14.30
C ASP A 423 53.31 -2.99 -15.73
N ALA A 424 52.40 -2.42 -16.51
CA ALA A 424 52.63 -2.22 -17.94
C ALA A 424 51.75 -1.08 -18.45
N LYS A 425 52.37 0.04 -18.67
CA LYS A 425 52.07 1.12 -19.59
C LYS A 425 53.31 1.17 -20.53
N PRO A 426 53.34 1.82 -21.70
CA PRO A 426 52.38 2.50 -22.56
C PRO A 426 52.62 2.28 -24.07
N ALA A 427 52.08 3.16 -24.86
CA ALA A 427 52.32 3.57 -26.25
C ALA A 427 51.17 3.21 -27.20
N GLY A 428 50.65 4.05 -28.05
CA GLY A 428 51.25 5.22 -28.66
C GLY A 428 50.20 6.11 -29.33
N ALA A 429 50.58 7.33 -29.44
CA ALA A 429 49.91 8.43 -30.10
C ALA A 429 49.86 8.26 -31.64
N ALA A 430 48.77 8.72 -32.23
CA ALA A 430 48.82 9.28 -33.59
C ALA A 430 47.78 10.41 -33.70
N GLN A 431 48.32 11.59 -33.85
CA GLN A 431 47.69 12.84 -34.22
C GLN A 431 47.18 12.76 -35.67
N GLY A 432 46.02 13.35 -35.94
CA GLY A 432 45.53 13.63 -37.28
C GLY A 432 44.60 14.84 -37.21
N THR A 433 45.19 15.98 -37.52
CA THR A 433 44.62 17.33 -37.59
C THR A 433 43.58 17.52 -38.70
N PRO A 434 42.86 18.64 -38.69
CA PRO A 434 41.56 18.86 -39.35
C PRO A 434 41.72 19.39 -40.79
N ARG A 435 40.71 19.21 -41.59
CA ARG A 435 40.53 19.92 -42.88
C ARG A 435 39.09 20.42 -42.99
N ASP A 436 38.93 21.68 -42.88
CA ASP A 436 37.93 22.58 -43.45
C ASP A 436 38.52 23.25 -44.70
N PRO A 437 37.81 24.03 -45.51
CA PRO A 437 36.50 23.86 -46.16
C PRO A 437 36.59 24.00 -47.69
N ALA A 438 35.55 23.71 -48.43
CA ALA A 438 35.38 24.26 -49.77
C ALA A 438 33.91 24.57 -50.07
N ALA A 439 33.67 25.79 -50.38
CA ALA A 439 32.43 26.41 -50.82
C ALA A 439 32.24 26.19 -52.36
N PRO A 440 31.27 26.85 -53.03
CA PRO A 440 30.12 26.23 -53.68
C PRO A 440 30.25 26.26 -55.24
N VAL A 441 29.46 25.43 -55.89
CA VAL A 441 29.28 25.57 -57.35
C VAL A 441 27.79 25.67 -57.70
N ALA A 442 27.61 26.63 -58.60
CA ALA A 442 26.37 27.21 -59.10
C ALA A 442 25.45 26.24 -59.86
N LYS A 443 24.17 26.65 -59.92
CA LYS A 443 23.16 26.28 -60.92
C LYS A 443 23.64 26.40 -62.35
N PRO A 444 23.01 25.66 -63.25
CA PRO A 444 22.28 26.38 -64.29
C PRO A 444 20.84 25.94 -64.50
N ALA A 445 20.09 26.89 -65.04
CA ALA A 445 18.73 26.84 -65.47
C ALA A 445 18.51 25.94 -66.71
N GLY A 446 17.26 25.43 -66.79
CA GLY A 446 16.67 24.76 -67.89
C GLY A 446 15.25 24.40 -67.53
#